data_17feb96b6be914de536992172e9d2ba3
#
_entry.id   17feb96b6be914de536992172e9d2ba3
#
_cell.length_a   1.000
_cell.length_b   1.000
_cell.length_c   1.000
_cell.angle_alpha   90.00
_cell.angle_beta   90.00
_cell.angle_gamma   90.00
#
_symmetry.space_group_name_H-M   'P 1'
#
loop_
_entity.id
_entity.type
_entity.pdbx_description
1 polymer ?
#
loop_
_entity_poly.entity_id
_entity_poly.type
_entity_poly.pdbx_seq_one_letter_code
_entity_poly.pdbx_strand_id
1 'polypeptide(L)' 'METKEFTREQLDVLAGLVLAEMGNLREFGNAHGEGVRKALEPEIVSLHTLYNYLIA' A
#
# COMPACT_ATOMS: atom_id res chain seq x y z
N MET A 1 -17.60 -9.90 18.08
CA MET A 1 -16.95 -8.78 17.38
C MET A 1 -17.69 -8.50 16.09
N GLU A 2 -18.12 -7.29 15.91
CA GLU A 2 -18.81 -6.90 14.69
C GLU A 2 -17.83 -6.69 13.56
N THR A 3 -18.13 -7.31 12.42
CA THR A 3 -17.37 -7.09 11.20
C THR A 3 -18.00 -5.90 10.47
N LYS A 4 -17.25 -4.84 10.29
CA LYS A 4 -17.73 -3.69 9.52
C LYS A 4 -17.46 -3.92 8.05
N GLU A 5 -18.50 -3.78 7.26
CA GLU A 5 -18.37 -3.85 5.82
C GLU A 5 -18.15 -2.45 5.24
N PHE A 6 -17.22 -2.35 4.29
CA PHE A 6 -16.98 -1.11 3.57
C PHE A 6 -17.81 -1.09 2.30
N THR A 7 -18.30 0.09 1.93
CA THR A 7 -18.93 0.28 0.63
C THR A 7 -17.85 0.21 -0.47
N ARG A 8 -18.29 -0.03 -1.69
CA ARG A 8 -17.36 -0.05 -2.83
C ARG A 8 -16.62 1.28 -2.95
N GLU A 9 -17.30 2.38 -2.74
CA GLU A 9 -16.71 3.70 -2.77
C GLU A 9 -15.61 3.86 -1.70
N GLN A 10 -15.86 3.37 -0.49
CA GLN A 10 -14.87 3.39 0.58
C GLN A 10 -13.67 2.52 0.26
N LEU A 11 -13.89 1.35 -0.34
CA LEU A 11 -12.80 0.47 -0.76
C LEU A 11 -11.93 1.13 -1.83
N ASP A 12 -12.54 1.86 -2.76
CA ASP A 12 -11.80 2.58 -3.79
C ASP A 12 -10.93 3.68 -3.20
N VAL A 13 -11.44 4.42 -2.21
CA VAL A 13 -10.67 5.43 -1.50
C VAL A 13 -9.49 4.79 -0.77
N LEU A 14 -9.72 3.70 -0.07
CA LEU A 14 -8.65 2.98 0.63
C LEU A 14 -7.59 2.46 -0.33
N ALA A 15 -8.00 1.91 -1.47
CA ALA A 15 -7.08 1.44 -2.50
C ALA A 15 -6.20 2.58 -3.03
N GLY A 16 -6.79 3.76 -3.24
CA GLY A 16 -6.06 4.96 -3.65
C GLY A 16 -5.00 5.38 -2.63
N LEU A 17 -5.35 5.33 -1.34
CA LEU A 17 -4.41 5.65 -0.25
C LEU A 17 -3.26 4.65 -0.21
N VAL A 18 -3.55 3.36 -0.42
CA VAL A 18 -2.52 2.32 -0.44
C VAL A 18 -1.56 2.54 -1.62
N LEU A 19 -2.08 2.87 -2.79
CA LEU A 19 -1.25 3.19 -3.96
C LEU A 19 -0.34 4.39 -3.69
N ALA A 20 -0.89 5.44 -3.10
CA ALA A 20 -0.11 6.64 -2.78
C ALA A 20 1.03 6.30 -1.83
N GLU A 21 0.77 5.49 -0.80
CA GLU A 21 1.80 5.07 0.15
C GLU A 21 2.90 4.25 -0.53
N MET A 22 2.53 3.32 -1.41
CA MET A 22 3.52 2.55 -2.17
C MET A 22 4.42 3.46 -3.00
N GLY A 23 3.84 4.46 -3.66
CA GLY A 23 4.60 5.45 -4.43
C GLY A 23 5.57 6.22 -3.56
N ASN A 24 5.11 6.67 -2.39
CA ASN A 24 5.94 7.41 -1.44
C ASN A 24 7.12 6.55 -0.93
N LEU A 25 6.87 5.29 -0.62
CA LEU A 25 7.93 4.39 -0.17
C LEU A 25 8.96 4.13 -1.27
N ARG A 26 8.53 3.98 -2.51
CA ARG A 26 9.44 3.81 -3.64
C ARG A 26 10.32 5.03 -3.84
N GLU A 27 9.74 6.23 -3.80
CA GLU A 27 10.48 7.48 -3.93
C GLU A 27 11.48 7.63 -2.80
N PHE A 28 11.07 7.33 -1.58
CA PHE A 28 11.96 7.39 -0.41
C PHE A 28 13.14 6.43 -0.57
N GLY A 29 12.88 5.20 -1.00
CA GLY A 29 13.93 4.22 -1.23
C GLY A 29 14.89 4.65 -2.33
N ASN A 30 14.38 5.21 -3.43
CA ASN A 30 15.21 5.70 -4.53
C ASN A 30 16.09 6.89 -4.10
N ALA A 31 15.57 7.76 -3.24
CA ALA A 31 16.30 8.92 -2.75
C ALA A 31 17.40 8.56 -1.74
N HIS A 32 17.21 7.49 -0.96
CA HIS A 32 18.09 7.12 0.13
C HIS A 32 19.01 5.94 -0.15
N GLY A 33 18.88 5.33 -1.34
CA GLY A 33 19.78 4.28 -1.78
C GLY A 33 19.26 2.87 -1.62
N GLU A 34 20.03 1.92 -2.12
CA GLU A 34 19.61 0.53 -2.25
C GLU A 34 19.35 -0.17 -0.91
N GLY A 35 20.12 0.17 0.12
CA GLY A 35 19.93 -0.44 1.43
C GLY A 35 18.56 -0.11 2.03
N VAL A 36 18.15 1.16 1.93
CA VAL A 36 16.84 1.60 2.38
C VAL A 36 15.74 0.99 1.50
N ARG A 37 15.96 0.97 0.19
CA ARG A 37 15.03 0.39 -0.76
C ARG A 37 14.75 -1.08 -0.44
N LYS A 38 15.77 -1.87 -0.14
CA LYS A 38 15.61 -3.27 0.26
C LYS A 38 14.88 -3.41 1.58
N ALA A 39 15.16 -2.52 2.53
CA ALA A 39 14.48 -2.54 3.82
C ALA A 39 12.98 -2.26 3.71
N LEU A 40 12.57 -1.45 2.73
CA LEU A 40 11.18 -1.11 2.50
C LEU A 40 10.42 -2.12 1.64
N GLU A 41 11.15 -3.02 0.97
CA GLU A 41 10.54 -4.00 0.06
C GLU A 41 9.43 -4.84 0.69
N PRO A 42 9.60 -5.41 1.90
CA PRO A 42 8.52 -6.17 2.53
C PRO A 42 7.26 -5.34 2.77
N GLU A 43 7.39 -4.07 3.12
CA GLU A 43 6.24 -3.20 3.31
C GLU A 43 5.53 -2.91 2.00
N ILE A 44 6.28 -2.67 0.93
CA ILE A 44 5.71 -2.45 -0.40
C ILE A 44 4.95 -3.68 -0.87
N VAL A 45 5.50 -4.87 -0.65
CA VAL A 45 4.84 -6.13 -0.99
C VAL A 45 3.54 -6.29 -0.20
N SER A 46 3.56 -6.00 1.10
CA SER A 46 2.37 -6.07 1.94
C SER A 46 1.29 -5.10 1.47
N LEU A 47 1.67 -3.88 1.11
CA LEU A 47 0.74 -2.89 0.60
C LEU A 47 0.17 -3.31 -0.77
N HIS A 48 0.98 -3.90 -1.61
CA HIS A 48 0.53 -4.40 -2.91
C HIS A 48 -0.49 -5.53 -2.74
N THR A 49 -0.26 -6.42 -1.81
CA THR A 49 -1.19 -7.49 -1.48
C THR A 49 -2.51 -6.92 -0.97
N LEU A 50 -2.45 -5.93 -0.09
CA LEU A 50 -3.64 -5.25 0.42
C LEU A 50 -4.40 -4.54 -0.71
N TYR A 51 -3.68 -3.86 -1.59
CA TYR A 51 -4.29 -3.19 -2.74
C TYR A 51 -5.08 -4.17 -3.60
N ASN A 52 -4.47 -5.31 -3.94
CA ASN A 52 -5.13 -6.34 -4.73
C ASN A 52 -6.39 -6.87 -4.04
N TYR A 53 -6.35 -7.01 -2.73
CA TYR A 53 -7.51 -7.41 -1.94
C TYR A 53 -8.63 -6.37 -2.02
N LEU A 54 -8.28 -5.09 -1.93
CA LEU A 54 -9.27 -4.01 -1.91
C LEU A 54 -9.97 -3.83 -3.26
N ILE A 55 -9.27 -4.09 -4.36
CA ILE A 55 -9.84 -3.91 -5.70
C ILE A 55 -10.48 -5.18 -6.27
N ALA A 56 -10.35 -6.29 -5.58
CA ALA A 56 -10.89 -7.59 -6.04
C ALA A 56 -12.43 -7.64 -6.05
#